data_f6d1a0ce0205c0bcf29037729ab4fe0e
#
_entry.id   f6d1a0ce0205c0bcf29037729ab4fe0e
#
_cell.length_a   1.000
_cell.length_b   1.000
_cell.length_c   1.000
_cell.angle_alpha   90.00
_cell.angle_beta   90.00
_cell.angle_gamma   90.00
#
_symmetry.space_group_name_H-M   'P 1'
#
loop_
_entity.id
_entity.type
_entity.pdbx_description
1 polymer ?
#
loop_
_entity_poly.entity_id
_entity_poly.type
_entity_poly.pdbx_seq_one_letter_code
_entity_poly.pdbx_strand_id
1 'polypeptide(L)'
;MKDIFFCPEESNFYSNCLESFVLRNCQNSESIVEFGSGDGSPVINSLLRNKFDGVIQGFELNTSAWKVANSTIDEYNLTNKYIIHNSSLFNSSQPDAEYLVANPPYLPAPDNDIYMPLLFGGVDGATITNELLSLDYENVLVLISSFSNPINTLDLAREKGYSVQNFMVLPLEFGYYSSDPKVKNHIEELRKNQMAFYSGNYYFLAGVLFKKCQESVIDLSNQLAQVMTSL
;
A
#
# COMPACT_ATOMS: atom_id res chain seq x y z
N MET A 1 9.56 -17.14 12.05
CA MET A 1 9.62 -16.22 10.88
C MET A 1 8.53 -16.47 9.82
N LYS A 2 7.63 -17.48 9.98
CA LYS A 2 6.53 -17.72 9.01
C LYS A 2 5.37 -16.69 9.09
N ASP A 3 5.39 -15.81 10.06
CA ASP A 3 4.26 -14.90 10.35
C ASP A 3 4.54 -13.44 9.97
N ILE A 4 5.65 -13.16 9.30
CA ILE A 4 6.00 -11.82 8.82
C ILE A 4 6.00 -11.87 7.28
N PHE A 5 5.30 -10.92 6.66
CA PHE A 5 5.32 -10.76 5.20
C PHE A 5 6.75 -10.51 4.70
N PHE A 6 7.12 -11.21 3.66
CA PHE A 6 8.43 -11.06 3.03
C PHE A 6 8.31 -11.17 1.51
N CYS A 7 8.43 -10.05 0.83
CA CYS A 7 8.52 -9.92 -0.62
C CYS A 7 9.46 -8.76 -0.96
N PRO A 8 10.74 -9.02 -1.19
CA PRO A 8 11.74 -7.97 -1.44
C PRO A 8 11.40 -7.08 -2.62
N GLU A 9 10.80 -7.64 -3.67
CA GLU A 9 10.41 -6.90 -4.88
C GLU A 9 9.36 -5.84 -4.56
N GLU A 10 8.31 -6.21 -3.83
CA GLU A 10 7.26 -5.27 -3.40
C GLU A 10 7.78 -4.26 -2.40
N SER A 11 8.58 -4.71 -1.41
CA SER A 11 9.17 -3.84 -0.40
C SER A 11 10.06 -2.77 -1.03
N ASN A 12 10.90 -3.15 -1.99
CA ASN A 12 11.74 -2.21 -2.74
C ASN A 12 10.90 -1.28 -3.62
N PHE A 13 9.87 -1.78 -4.25
CA PHE A 13 8.98 -0.97 -5.07
C PHE A 13 8.23 0.07 -4.22
N TYR A 14 7.68 -0.34 -3.08
CA TYR A 14 7.04 0.56 -2.13
C TYR A 14 8.00 1.64 -1.63
N SER A 15 9.23 1.26 -1.26
CA SER A 15 10.30 2.20 -0.88
C SER A 15 10.56 3.24 -1.99
N ASN A 16 10.66 2.79 -3.26
CA ASN A 16 10.88 3.70 -4.40
C ASN A 16 9.71 4.67 -4.62
N CYS A 17 8.47 4.21 -4.45
CA CYS A 17 7.27 5.06 -4.53
C CYS A 17 7.28 6.09 -3.40
N LEU A 18 7.53 5.67 -2.15
CA LEU A 18 7.63 6.53 -0.98
C LEU A 18 8.68 7.64 -1.20
N GLU A 19 9.88 7.27 -1.65
CA GLU A 19 10.95 8.24 -1.93
C GLU A 19 10.58 9.24 -3.02
N SER A 20 10.01 8.74 -4.12
CA SER A 20 9.78 9.56 -5.32
C SER A 20 8.56 10.47 -5.19
N PHE A 21 7.51 10.01 -4.52
CA PHE A 21 6.24 10.71 -4.47
C PHE A 21 6.01 11.47 -3.17
N VAL A 22 6.64 11.04 -2.08
CA VAL A 22 6.42 11.62 -0.75
C VAL A 22 7.70 12.28 -0.24
N LEU A 23 8.75 11.53 0.11
CA LEU A 23 9.89 12.07 0.87
C LEU A 23 10.63 13.20 0.15
N ARG A 24 10.73 13.16 -1.18
CA ARG A 24 11.38 14.23 -1.98
C ARG A 24 10.53 15.49 -2.11
N ASN A 25 9.23 15.37 -1.87
CA ASN A 25 8.26 16.46 -2.02
C ASN A 25 7.82 17.03 -0.66
N CYS A 26 8.07 16.30 0.44
CA CYS A 26 7.76 16.75 1.79
C CYS A 26 8.57 17.98 2.19
N GLN A 27 7.90 18.97 2.76
CA GLN A 27 8.55 20.11 3.42
C GLN A 27 8.99 19.70 4.84
N ASN A 28 9.95 20.40 5.42
CA ASN A 28 10.69 20.04 6.65
C ASN A 28 9.85 19.87 7.94
N SER A 29 8.53 19.90 7.91
CA SER A 29 7.66 19.72 9.08
C SER A 29 6.48 18.81 8.83
N GLU A 30 6.38 18.21 7.64
CA GLU A 30 5.24 17.36 7.29
C GLU A 30 5.32 16.02 8.02
N SER A 31 4.16 15.55 8.49
CA SER A 31 3.99 14.27 9.15
C SER A 31 3.40 13.24 8.17
N ILE A 32 3.81 11.99 8.35
CA ILE A 32 3.38 10.87 7.54
C ILE A 32 2.81 9.81 8.48
N VAL A 33 1.65 9.26 8.12
CA VAL A 33 1.09 8.06 8.74
C VAL A 33 1.28 6.87 7.82
N GLU A 34 1.80 5.76 8.34
CA GLU A 34 1.93 4.52 7.61
C GLU A 34 0.99 3.45 8.17
N PHE A 35 0.22 2.82 7.30
CA PHE A 35 -0.61 1.65 7.63
C PHE A 35 0.12 0.35 7.23
N GLY A 36 0.22 -0.59 8.17
CA GLY A 36 0.80 -1.90 7.91
C GLY A 36 2.32 -1.84 7.73
N SER A 37 3.03 -1.31 8.73
CA SER A 37 4.50 -1.10 8.63
C SER A 37 5.32 -2.37 8.42
N GLY A 38 4.76 -3.55 8.73
CA GLY A 38 5.47 -4.82 8.63
C GLY A 38 6.75 -4.83 9.47
N ASP A 39 7.84 -5.30 8.89
CA ASP A 39 9.17 -5.28 9.51
C ASP A 39 9.87 -3.91 9.44
N GLY A 40 9.20 -2.89 8.91
CA GLY A 40 9.69 -1.52 8.77
C GLY A 40 10.71 -1.32 7.66
N SER A 41 11.17 -2.38 7.00
CA SER A 41 12.30 -2.31 6.06
C SER A 41 12.12 -1.31 4.91
N PRO A 42 10.93 -1.13 4.28
CA PRO A 42 10.76 -0.17 3.19
C PRO A 42 11.00 1.28 3.65
N VAL A 43 10.40 1.66 4.78
CA VAL A 43 10.54 3.02 5.34
C VAL A 43 11.94 3.25 5.87
N ILE A 44 12.51 2.31 6.62
CA ILE A 44 13.88 2.40 7.14
C ILE A 44 14.87 2.62 5.99
N ASN A 45 14.80 1.80 4.95
CA ASN A 45 15.66 1.92 3.77
C ASN A 45 15.50 3.28 3.07
N SER A 46 14.27 3.79 2.98
CA SER A 46 13.99 5.11 2.41
C SER A 46 14.57 6.24 3.23
N LEU A 47 14.45 6.18 4.56
CA LEU A 47 15.02 7.17 5.49
C LEU A 47 16.56 7.17 5.48
N LEU A 48 17.18 6.01 5.27
CA LEU A 48 18.64 5.91 5.16
C LEU A 48 19.19 6.51 3.86
N ARG A 49 18.40 6.48 2.78
CA ARG A 49 18.78 7.02 1.46
C ARG A 49 18.38 8.47 1.25
N ASN A 50 17.43 8.99 2.01
CA ASN A 50 16.89 10.33 1.82
C ASN A 50 17.01 11.17 3.09
N LYS A 51 17.21 12.47 2.92
CA LYS A 51 17.11 13.43 4.02
C LYS A 51 15.61 13.73 4.22
N PHE A 52 15.09 13.30 5.35
CA PHE A 52 13.72 13.62 5.77
C PHE A 52 13.78 14.09 7.23
N ASP A 53 13.24 15.27 7.50
CA ASP A 53 13.29 15.90 8.82
C ASP A 53 11.97 15.82 9.59
N GLY A 54 10.90 15.28 8.96
CA GLY A 54 9.63 14.99 9.59
C GLY A 54 9.63 13.70 10.41
N VAL A 55 8.43 13.30 10.84
CA VAL A 55 8.18 12.06 11.60
C VAL A 55 7.21 11.18 10.83
N ILE A 56 7.51 9.89 10.74
CA ILE A 56 6.62 8.86 10.22
C ILE A 56 6.05 8.09 11.41
N GLN A 57 4.72 8.04 11.52
CA GLN A 57 4.01 7.24 12.52
C GLN A 57 3.46 5.99 11.85
N GLY A 58 4.06 4.85 12.12
CA GLY A 58 3.64 3.56 11.61
C GLY A 58 2.64 2.85 12.53
N PHE A 59 1.78 2.03 11.93
CA PHE A 59 0.83 1.17 12.66
C PHE A 59 0.96 -0.26 12.16
N GLU A 60 1.24 -1.20 13.08
CA GLU A 60 1.43 -2.61 12.78
C GLU A 60 0.71 -3.50 13.80
N LEU A 61 -0.16 -4.39 13.30
CA LEU A 61 -0.90 -5.33 14.15
C LEU A 61 -0.08 -6.56 14.53
N ASN A 62 0.80 -7.01 13.65
CA ASN A 62 1.65 -8.16 13.91
C ASN A 62 2.76 -7.81 14.89
N THR A 63 2.61 -8.27 16.14
CA THR A 63 3.60 -8.01 17.21
C THR A 63 5.01 -8.53 16.86
N SER A 64 5.13 -9.60 16.09
CA SER A 64 6.43 -10.13 15.68
C SER A 64 7.11 -9.20 14.66
N ALA A 65 6.37 -8.71 13.67
CA ALA A 65 6.85 -7.72 12.71
C ALA A 65 7.23 -6.40 13.41
N TRP A 66 6.33 -5.89 14.26
CA TRP A 66 6.58 -4.71 15.08
C TRP A 66 7.88 -4.78 15.90
N LYS A 67 8.17 -5.94 16.54
CA LYS A 67 9.43 -6.13 17.29
C LYS A 67 10.65 -6.07 16.39
N VAL A 68 10.60 -6.70 15.22
CA VAL A 68 11.70 -6.66 14.26
C VAL A 68 11.93 -5.23 13.78
N ALA A 69 10.85 -4.52 13.41
CA ALA A 69 10.94 -3.13 12.97
C ALA A 69 11.58 -2.23 14.04
N ASN A 70 11.12 -2.29 15.30
CA ASN A 70 11.69 -1.45 16.36
C ASN A 70 13.16 -1.78 16.65
N SER A 71 13.55 -3.06 16.62
CA SER A 71 14.97 -3.44 16.77
C SER A 71 15.84 -2.83 15.67
N THR A 72 15.34 -2.80 14.42
CA THR A 72 16.05 -2.21 13.28
C THR A 72 16.08 -0.68 13.34
N ILE A 73 14.98 -0.04 13.78
CA ILE A 73 14.89 1.40 14.02
C ILE A 73 15.94 1.84 15.05
N ASP A 74 16.08 1.09 16.15
CA ASP A 74 17.08 1.35 17.19
C ASP A 74 18.50 1.19 16.65
N GLU A 75 18.77 0.13 15.90
CA GLU A 75 20.09 -0.16 15.29
C GLU A 75 20.56 0.99 14.38
N TYR A 76 19.65 1.55 13.58
CA TYR A 76 19.97 2.66 12.67
C TYR A 76 19.77 4.06 13.26
N ASN A 77 19.47 4.17 14.57
CA ASN A 77 19.23 5.44 15.27
C ASN A 77 18.11 6.30 14.64
N LEU A 78 17.01 5.67 14.22
CA LEU A 78 15.87 6.31 13.58
C LEU A 78 14.68 6.55 14.53
N THR A 79 14.82 6.35 15.83
CA THR A 79 13.75 6.44 16.85
C THR A 79 13.02 7.78 16.89
N ASN A 80 13.68 8.88 16.46
CA ASN A 80 13.09 10.22 16.39
C ASN A 80 12.43 10.50 15.02
N LYS A 81 12.54 9.59 14.04
CA LYS A 81 12.04 9.76 12.67
C LYS A 81 10.97 8.75 12.29
N TYR A 82 11.01 7.56 12.87
CA TYR A 82 10.05 6.50 12.60
C TYR A 82 9.61 5.83 13.90
N ILE A 83 8.34 6.01 14.23
CA ILE A 83 7.72 5.51 15.46
C ILE A 83 6.61 4.55 15.07
N ILE A 84 6.71 3.28 15.46
CA ILE A 84 5.71 2.27 15.10
C ILE A 84 4.88 1.89 16.33
N HIS A 85 3.56 2.02 16.20
CA HIS A 85 2.58 1.61 17.20
C HIS A 85 2.13 0.17 16.93
N ASN A 86 2.18 -0.71 17.95
CA ASN A 86 1.63 -2.06 17.82
C ASN A 86 0.11 -2.03 18.03
N SER A 87 -0.61 -1.45 17.08
CA SER A 87 -2.05 -1.25 17.11
C SER A 87 -2.62 -1.06 15.69
N SER A 88 -3.95 -1.14 15.58
CA SER A 88 -4.64 -0.83 14.33
C SER A 88 -4.78 0.68 14.15
N LEU A 89 -4.45 1.19 12.95
CA LEU A 89 -4.73 2.58 12.57
C LEU A 89 -6.23 2.86 12.63
N PHE A 90 -7.07 1.94 12.16
CA PHE A 90 -8.54 2.12 12.15
C PHE A 90 -9.17 2.24 13.54
N ASN A 91 -8.51 1.71 14.58
CA ASN A 91 -8.98 1.76 15.96
C ASN A 91 -8.29 2.85 16.80
N SER A 92 -7.36 3.58 16.22
CA SER A 92 -6.67 4.69 16.87
C SER A 92 -7.41 6.01 16.67
N SER A 93 -7.13 7.02 17.51
CA SER A 93 -7.39 8.40 17.11
C SER A 93 -6.49 8.69 15.93
N GLN A 94 -7.07 8.88 14.74
CA GLN A 94 -6.29 9.12 13.52
C GLN A 94 -5.31 10.27 13.74
N PRO A 95 -3.99 10.05 13.58
CA PRO A 95 -3.02 11.12 13.67
C PRO A 95 -3.29 12.15 12.57
N ASP A 96 -3.14 13.42 12.91
CA ASP A 96 -3.12 14.49 11.91
C ASP A 96 -1.82 14.42 11.12
N ALA A 97 -1.93 14.23 9.82
CA ALA A 97 -0.79 14.08 8.91
C ALA A 97 -1.16 14.51 7.48
N GLU A 98 -0.16 15.01 6.77
CA GLU A 98 -0.31 15.41 5.37
C GLU A 98 -0.39 14.22 4.41
N TYR A 99 0.23 13.09 4.80
CA TYR A 99 0.28 11.89 3.98
C TYR A 99 -0.14 10.65 4.76
N LEU A 100 -0.97 9.83 4.13
CA LEU A 100 -1.15 8.42 4.48
C LEU A 100 -0.40 7.58 3.45
N VAL A 101 0.43 6.63 3.89
CA VAL A 101 1.17 5.73 3.01
C VAL A 101 0.93 4.28 3.39
N ALA A 102 0.84 3.37 2.41
CA ALA A 102 0.63 1.95 2.68
C ALA A 102 1.04 1.03 1.52
N ASN A 103 1.52 -0.16 1.88
CA ASN A 103 1.39 -1.37 1.07
C ASN A 103 0.32 -2.25 1.75
N PRO A 104 -0.96 -2.02 1.48
CA PRO A 104 -2.04 -2.69 2.21
C PRO A 104 -2.21 -4.14 1.78
N PRO A 105 -2.83 -5.00 2.59
CA PRO A 105 -3.30 -6.30 2.17
C PRO A 105 -4.21 -6.19 0.94
N TYR A 106 -3.92 -6.98 -0.10
CA TYR A 106 -4.69 -6.94 -1.36
C TYR A 106 -4.98 -8.34 -1.95
N LEU A 107 -4.71 -9.44 -1.23
CA LEU A 107 -5.06 -10.78 -1.71
C LEU A 107 -6.58 -10.98 -1.64
N PRO A 108 -7.24 -11.24 -2.79
CA PRO A 108 -8.67 -11.52 -2.79
C PRO A 108 -8.94 -12.99 -2.45
N ALA A 109 -9.93 -13.23 -1.61
CA ALA A 109 -10.42 -14.57 -1.31
C ALA A 109 -11.87 -14.53 -0.82
N PRO A 110 -12.62 -15.64 -0.81
CA PRO A 110 -13.98 -15.68 -0.24
C PRO A 110 -14.00 -15.37 1.27
N ASP A 111 -12.93 -15.68 1.97
CA ASP A 111 -12.70 -15.44 3.40
C ASP A 111 -11.21 -15.37 3.72
N ASN A 112 -10.85 -15.06 4.96
CA ASN A 112 -9.47 -14.87 5.41
C ASN A 112 -8.70 -16.15 5.77
N ASP A 113 -9.27 -17.34 5.53
CA ASP A 113 -8.59 -18.63 5.71
C ASP A 113 -7.70 -18.94 4.49
N ILE A 114 -6.58 -18.22 4.39
CA ILE A 114 -5.54 -18.29 3.37
C ILE A 114 -4.18 -18.51 4.03
N TYR A 115 -3.13 -18.79 3.27
CA TYR A 115 -1.78 -19.07 3.80
C TYR A 115 -1.26 -18.00 4.78
N MET A 116 -1.63 -16.75 4.57
CA MET A 116 -1.31 -15.63 5.46
C MET A 116 -2.52 -14.71 5.61
N PRO A 117 -3.35 -14.91 6.65
CA PRO A 117 -4.60 -14.14 6.85
C PRO A 117 -4.40 -12.63 6.92
N LEU A 118 -3.23 -12.16 7.35
CA LEU A 118 -2.89 -10.72 7.40
C LEU A 118 -2.77 -10.07 6.01
N LEU A 119 -2.69 -10.86 4.94
CA LEU A 119 -2.66 -10.35 3.55
C LEU A 119 -4.05 -10.34 2.88
N PHE A 120 -5.09 -10.73 3.60
CA PHE A 120 -6.46 -10.73 3.09
C PHE A 120 -6.95 -9.31 2.85
N GLY A 121 -7.16 -8.96 1.59
CA GLY A 121 -7.64 -7.65 1.14
C GLY A 121 -9.16 -7.55 0.96
N GLY A 122 -9.90 -8.56 1.42
CA GLY A 122 -11.35 -8.66 1.19
C GLY A 122 -11.70 -9.56 0.01
N VAL A 123 -12.99 -9.69 -0.28
CA VAL A 123 -13.48 -10.58 -1.34
C VAL A 123 -12.91 -10.21 -2.71
N ASP A 124 -12.79 -8.94 -3.03
CA ASP A 124 -12.22 -8.47 -4.30
C ASP A 124 -10.77 -7.97 -4.20
N GLY A 125 -10.18 -7.99 -2.98
CA GLY A 125 -8.84 -7.52 -2.71
C GLY A 125 -8.69 -6.00 -2.54
N ALA A 126 -9.77 -5.22 -2.74
CA ALA A 126 -9.74 -3.76 -2.67
C ALA A 126 -10.22 -3.19 -1.32
N THR A 127 -10.77 -4.02 -0.42
CA THR A 127 -11.44 -3.56 0.79
C THR A 127 -10.56 -2.65 1.65
N ILE A 128 -9.35 -3.09 1.99
CA ILE A 128 -8.46 -2.33 2.89
C ILE A 128 -8.01 -1.03 2.22
N THR A 129 -7.65 -1.06 0.93
CA THR A 129 -7.30 0.15 0.18
C THR A 129 -8.44 1.17 0.16
N ASN A 130 -9.66 0.70 -0.04
CA ASN A 130 -10.86 1.53 -0.06
C ASN A 130 -11.19 2.12 1.33
N GLU A 131 -10.97 1.37 2.40
CA GLU A 131 -11.07 1.87 3.76
C GLU A 131 -10.03 2.97 4.04
N LEU A 132 -8.77 2.78 3.60
CA LEU A 132 -7.71 3.79 3.74
C LEU A 132 -8.05 5.10 2.99
N LEU A 133 -8.56 5.03 1.77
CA LEU A 133 -9.05 6.20 1.03
C LEU A 133 -10.24 6.88 1.73
N SER A 134 -10.99 6.16 2.54
CA SER A 134 -12.12 6.70 3.32
C SER A 134 -11.70 7.37 4.62
N LEU A 135 -10.42 7.31 5.03
CA LEU A 135 -9.88 8.05 6.17
C LEU A 135 -9.68 9.54 5.89
N ASP A 136 -9.83 9.97 4.66
CA ASP A 136 -9.93 11.35 4.23
C ASP A 136 -8.64 12.20 4.34
N TYR A 137 -7.46 11.56 4.35
CA TYR A 137 -6.17 12.27 4.29
C TYR A 137 -6.03 13.06 2.98
N GLU A 138 -5.33 14.21 3.03
CA GLU A 138 -5.11 15.07 1.85
C GLU A 138 -4.36 14.35 0.74
N ASN A 139 -3.32 13.57 1.09
CA ASN A 139 -2.51 12.80 0.17
C ASN A 139 -2.45 11.34 0.62
N VAL A 140 -2.68 10.39 -0.30
CA VAL A 140 -2.66 8.96 0.00
C VAL A 140 -1.77 8.25 -1.02
N LEU A 141 -0.66 7.66 -0.56
CA LEU A 141 0.18 6.77 -1.37
C LEU A 141 -0.14 5.33 -1.01
N VAL A 142 -0.69 4.57 -1.95
CA VAL A 142 -0.99 3.14 -1.75
C VAL A 142 -0.52 2.28 -2.90
N LEU A 143 -0.17 1.02 -2.61
CA LEU A 143 0.02 0.02 -3.64
C LEU A 143 -1.32 -0.63 -4.00
N ILE A 144 -1.56 -0.81 -5.30
CA ILE A 144 -2.78 -1.42 -5.86
C ILE A 144 -2.36 -2.51 -6.85
N SER A 145 -2.91 -3.72 -6.70
CA SER A 145 -2.68 -4.80 -7.64
C SER A 145 -3.72 -4.83 -8.76
N SER A 146 -3.30 -5.16 -9.98
CA SER A 146 -4.21 -5.31 -11.12
C SER A 146 -5.18 -6.49 -10.98
N PHE A 147 -4.91 -7.46 -10.11
CA PHE A 147 -5.83 -8.57 -9.82
C PHE A 147 -6.78 -8.31 -8.64
N SER A 148 -6.76 -7.12 -8.05
CA SER A 148 -7.51 -6.76 -6.84
C SER A 148 -8.49 -5.62 -7.10
N ASN A 149 -9.30 -5.77 -8.15
CA ASN A 149 -10.37 -4.84 -8.53
C ASN A 149 -9.93 -3.36 -8.60
N PRO A 150 -8.89 -3.05 -9.39
CA PRO A 150 -8.32 -1.70 -9.44
C PRO A 150 -9.33 -0.64 -9.89
N ILE A 151 -10.32 -1.01 -10.72
CA ILE A 151 -11.34 -0.08 -11.21
C ILE A 151 -12.23 0.39 -10.07
N ASN A 152 -12.68 -0.53 -9.19
CA ASN A 152 -13.48 -0.16 -8.02
C ASN A 152 -12.73 0.82 -7.10
N THR A 153 -11.42 0.60 -6.90
CA THR A 153 -10.59 1.53 -6.11
C THR A 153 -10.52 2.92 -6.75
N LEU A 154 -10.33 3.00 -8.08
CA LEU A 154 -10.29 4.28 -8.79
C LEU A 154 -11.64 5.01 -8.77
N ASP A 155 -12.74 4.28 -8.91
CA ASP A 155 -14.09 4.86 -8.86
C ASP A 155 -14.39 5.39 -7.45
N LEU A 156 -14.08 4.61 -6.40
CA LEU A 156 -14.23 5.07 -5.02
C LEU A 156 -13.34 6.30 -4.74
N ALA A 157 -12.08 6.29 -5.19
CA ALA A 157 -11.19 7.43 -5.02
C ALA A 157 -11.81 8.70 -5.62
N ARG A 158 -12.38 8.61 -6.83
CA ARG A 158 -13.08 9.72 -7.49
C ARG A 158 -14.31 10.17 -6.70
N GLU A 159 -15.12 9.24 -6.21
CA GLU A 159 -16.30 9.53 -5.36
C GLU A 159 -15.91 10.25 -4.06
N LYS A 160 -14.74 9.92 -3.49
CA LYS A 160 -14.17 10.56 -2.31
C LYS A 160 -13.46 11.90 -2.61
N GLY A 161 -13.47 12.34 -3.86
CA GLY A 161 -12.84 13.59 -4.29
C GLY A 161 -11.33 13.52 -4.50
N TYR A 162 -10.77 12.34 -4.71
CA TYR A 162 -9.38 12.16 -5.10
C TYR A 162 -9.19 12.14 -6.61
N SER A 163 -8.01 12.61 -7.04
CA SER A 163 -7.44 12.39 -8.36
C SER A 163 -6.11 11.63 -8.25
N VAL A 164 -5.74 10.88 -9.28
CA VAL A 164 -4.41 10.29 -9.39
C VAL A 164 -3.43 11.36 -9.80
N GLN A 165 -2.59 11.79 -8.85
CA GLN A 165 -1.57 12.82 -9.08
C GLN A 165 -0.35 12.25 -9.80
N ASN A 166 0.05 11.05 -9.42
CA ASN A 166 1.19 10.34 -9.98
C ASN A 166 1.06 8.83 -9.75
N PHE A 167 1.73 8.02 -10.57
CA PHE A 167 1.83 6.59 -10.34
C PHE A 167 3.09 5.99 -10.96
N MET A 168 3.53 4.88 -10.42
CA MET A 168 4.51 3.96 -11.01
C MET A 168 3.90 2.57 -11.10
N VAL A 169 4.35 1.77 -12.08
CA VAL A 169 3.87 0.39 -12.25
C VAL A 169 5.05 -0.57 -12.36
N LEU A 170 4.97 -1.67 -11.65
CA LEU A 170 5.92 -2.77 -11.67
C LEU A 170 5.22 -4.05 -12.12
N PRO A 171 5.67 -4.72 -13.19
CA PRO A 171 5.22 -6.07 -13.50
C PRO A 171 5.84 -7.06 -12.49
N LEU A 172 5.00 -7.91 -11.89
CA LEU A 172 5.40 -8.96 -10.97
C LEU A 172 4.85 -10.31 -11.39
N GLU A 173 5.56 -11.37 -11.05
CA GLU A 173 5.03 -12.73 -11.15
C GLU A 173 4.18 -13.07 -9.92
N PHE A 174 3.17 -13.93 -10.13
CA PHE A 174 2.45 -14.53 -9.00
C PHE A 174 3.44 -15.28 -8.11
N GLY A 175 3.51 -14.87 -6.85
CA GLY A 175 4.43 -15.39 -5.85
C GLY A 175 3.81 -16.43 -4.93
N TYR A 176 4.49 -16.72 -3.83
CA TYR A 176 4.06 -17.72 -2.85
C TYR A 176 2.64 -17.46 -2.31
N TYR A 177 2.37 -16.24 -1.88
CA TYR A 177 1.08 -15.90 -1.25
C TYR A 177 -0.09 -15.88 -2.23
N SER A 178 0.11 -15.33 -3.42
CA SER A 178 -0.91 -15.30 -4.49
C SER A 178 -1.10 -16.66 -5.18
N SER A 179 -0.22 -17.63 -4.91
CA SER A 179 -0.35 -19.01 -5.36
C SER A 179 -1.08 -19.92 -4.36
N ASP A 180 -1.53 -19.40 -3.22
CA ASP A 180 -2.51 -20.11 -2.37
C ASP A 180 -3.69 -20.56 -3.25
N PRO A 181 -4.09 -21.85 -3.21
CA PRO A 181 -5.14 -22.37 -4.09
C PRO A 181 -6.47 -21.61 -3.98
N LYS A 182 -6.85 -21.17 -2.77
CA LYS A 182 -8.08 -20.40 -2.54
C LYS A 182 -7.98 -19.03 -3.19
N VAL A 183 -6.86 -18.33 -2.97
CA VAL A 183 -6.57 -17.01 -3.57
C VAL A 183 -6.54 -17.12 -5.10
N LYS A 184 -5.77 -18.06 -5.64
CA LYS A 184 -5.62 -18.24 -7.09
C LYS A 184 -6.94 -18.52 -7.79
N ASN A 185 -7.73 -19.46 -7.27
CA ASN A 185 -9.04 -19.79 -7.83
C ASN A 185 -9.97 -18.58 -7.80
N HIS A 186 -9.91 -17.80 -6.73
CA HIS A 186 -10.76 -16.61 -6.59
C HIS A 186 -10.32 -15.48 -7.54
N ILE A 187 -9.01 -15.29 -7.76
CA ILE A 187 -8.50 -14.37 -8.79
C ILE A 187 -9.01 -14.76 -10.19
N GLU A 188 -9.07 -16.06 -10.50
CA GLU A 188 -9.64 -16.54 -11.78
C GLU A 188 -11.13 -16.22 -11.91
N GLU A 189 -11.90 -16.28 -10.82
CA GLU A 189 -13.31 -15.87 -10.80
C GLU A 189 -13.46 -14.36 -11.00
N LEU A 190 -12.65 -13.57 -10.32
CA LEU A 190 -12.61 -12.10 -10.49
C LEU A 190 -12.27 -11.73 -11.93
N ARG A 191 -11.33 -12.44 -12.56
CA ARG A 191 -10.99 -12.22 -13.96
C ARG A 191 -12.19 -12.42 -14.91
N LYS A 192 -12.96 -13.46 -14.70
CA LYS A 192 -14.19 -13.72 -15.50
C LYS A 192 -15.19 -12.57 -15.38
N ASN A 193 -15.19 -11.88 -14.24
CA ASN A 193 -16.04 -10.74 -13.94
C ASN A 193 -15.40 -9.38 -14.30
N GLN A 194 -14.23 -9.37 -14.97
CA GLN A 194 -13.46 -8.16 -15.33
C GLN A 194 -13.05 -7.32 -14.11
N MET A 195 -12.81 -7.98 -12.98
CA MET A 195 -12.32 -7.37 -11.73
C MET A 195 -10.85 -7.69 -11.45
N ALA A 196 -10.25 -8.62 -12.19
CA ALA A 196 -8.83 -8.97 -12.10
C ALA A 196 -8.21 -9.02 -13.50
N PHE A 197 -7.02 -8.44 -13.64
CA PHE A 197 -6.29 -8.30 -14.90
C PHE A 197 -4.87 -8.83 -14.73
N TYR A 198 -4.52 -9.85 -15.53
CA TYR A 198 -3.19 -10.48 -15.55
C TYR A 198 -2.99 -11.24 -16.86
N SER A 199 -1.75 -11.49 -17.25
CA SER A 199 -1.39 -12.24 -18.45
C SER A 199 -0.33 -13.29 -18.14
N GLY A 200 -0.64 -14.56 -18.44
CA GLY A 200 0.24 -15.68 -18.05
C GLY A 200 0.44 -15.72 -16.54
N ASN A 201 1.69 -15.55 -16.10
CA ASN A 201 2.06 -15.50 -14.68
C ASN A 201 2.36 -14.08 -14.18
N TYR A 202 2.02 -13.03 -14.95
CA TYR A 202 2.34 -11.65 -14.62
C TYR A 202 1.11 -10.82 -14.31
N TYR A 203 1.23 -9.98 -13.29
CA TYR A 203 0.29 -8.93 -12.94
C TYR A 203 1.01 -7.59 -12.76
N PHE A 204 0.28 -6.51 -12.70
CA PHE A 204 0.83 -5.20 -12.38
C PHE A 204 0.58 -4.82 -10.91
N LEU A 205 1.63 -4.33 -10.25
CA LEU A 205 1.54 -3.63 -8.98
C LEU A 205 1.79 -2.14 -9.25
N ALA A 206 0.83 -1.29 -8.92
CA ALA A 206 0.94 0.15 -9.06
C ALA A 206 1.10 0.84 -7.71
N GLY A 207 2.12 1.69 -7.57
CA GLY A 207 2.20 2.66 -6.49
C GLY A 207 1.53 3.95 -6.94
N VAL A 208 0.45 4.35 -6.28
CA VAL A 208 -0.44 5.43 -6.71
C VAL A 208 -0.48 6.51 -5.65
N LEU A 209 -0.12 7.74 -6.04
CA LEU A 209 -0.34 8.93 -5.23
C LEU A 209 -1.70 9.55 -5.57
N PHE A 210 -2.65 9.40 -4.68
CA PHE A 210 -3.92 10.09 -4.69
C PHE A 210 -3.81 11.43 -3.95
N LYS A 211 -4.46 12.43 -4.49
CA LYS A 211 -4.57 13.75 -3.83
C LYS A 211 -5.99 14.26 -3.90
N LYS A 212 -6.48 14.90 -2.82
CA LYS A 212 -7.74 15.61 -2.83
C LYS A 212 -7.76 16.66 -3.92
N CYS A 213 -8.80 16.64 -4.76
CA CYS A 213 -8.93 17.55 -5.90
C CYS A 213 -9.02 19.01 -5.41
N GLN A 214 -8.02 19.81 -5.81
CA GLN A 214 -8.12 21.25 -5.90
C GLN A 214 -8.29 21.61 -7.38
N GLU A 215 -9.04 22.66 -7.69
CA GLU A 215 -9.23 23.12 -9.05
C GLU A 215 -7.89 23.31 -9.78
N SER A 216 -7.71 22.69 -10.95
CA SER A 216 -6.51 22.74 -11.84
C SER A 216 -5.44 21.65 -11.71
N VAL A 217 -5.70 20.54 -11.09
CA VAL A 217 -4.71 19.43 -10.98
C VAL A 217 -4.85 18.45 -12.14
N ILE A 218 -3.71 17.93 -12.64
CA ILE A 218 -3.67 16.83 -13.62
C ILE A 218 -4.25 15.57 -12.94
N ASP A 219 -5.26 14.95 -13.57
CA ASP A 219 -5.81 13.67 -13.13
C ASP A 219 -5.39 12.55 -14.10
N LEU A 220 -4.57 11.63 -13.60
CA LEU A 220 -4.06 10.46 -14.34
C LEU A 220 -4.91 9.20 -14.13
N SER A 221 -6.10 9.28 -13.54
CA SER A 221 -6.95 8.12 -13.24
C SER A 221 -7.27 7.28 -14.46
N ASN A 222 -7.56 7.91 -15.60
CA ASN A 222 -7.86 7.19 -16.83
C ASN A 222 -6.64 6.47 -17.41
N GLN A 223 -5.45 7.09 -17.35
CA GLN A 223 -4.19 6.48 -17.79
C GLN A 223 -3.83 5.28 -16.91
N LEU A 224 -3.97 5.43 -15.60
CA LEU A 224 -3.76 4.32 -14.67
C LEU A 224 -4.75 3.18 -14.94
N ALA A 225 -6.04 3.46 -15.11
CA ALA A 225 -7.05 2.46 -15.46
C ALA A 225 -6.66 1.68 -16.73
N GLN A 226 -6.25 2.38 -17.80
CA GLN A 226 -5.80 1.73 -19.03
C GLN A 226 -4.61 0.80 -18.82
N VAL A 227 -3.62 1.22 -18.02
CA VAL A 227 -2.44 0.38 -17.71
C VAL A 227 -2.86 -0.84 -16.89
N MET A 228 -3.62 -0.64 -15.82
CA MET A 228 -4.00 -1.72 -14.89
C MET A 228 -4.92 -2.77 -15.52
N THR A 229 -5.61 -2.45 -16.60
CA THR A 229 -6.54 -3.35 -17.32
C THR A 229 -5.97 -3.88 -18.65
N SER A 230 -4.70 -3.59 -18.96
CA SER A 230 -4.10 -3.94 -20.26
C SER A 230 -3.58 -5.38 -20.37
N LEU A 231 -3.61 -6.19 -19.29
CA LEU A 231 -3.10 -7.58 -19.24
C LEU A 231 -4.18 -8.62 -19.56
#